data_8ac2c760337f70c44239bd90391bc199
#
_entry.id   8ac2c760337f70c44239bd90391bc199
#
_cell.length_a   1.000
_cell.length_b   1.000
_cell.length_c   1.000
_cell.angle_alpha   90.00
_cell.angle_beta   90.00
_cell.angle_gamma   90.00
#
_symmetry.space_group_name_H-M   'P 1'
#
loop_
_entity.id
_entity.type
_entity.pdbx_description
1 polymer ?
#
loop_
_entity_poly.entity_id
_entity_poly.type
_entity_poly.pdbx_seq_one_letter_code
_entity_poly.pdbx_strand_id
1 'polypeptide(L)'
;ELSEKAQVYAWAKEPGGIPLIWENTYGDGKFVVDNFGLYEKAVRGFYATSYSLLTDIGVYPVINGSAFYLDDFPSPVPSGDGTYVKRDYGTSIQEFYSNIWWPDMLNLASKYGLKYTGVMIENYEDKTDGEITKQTDHERFQYFGNMVLHQGGELGYHGYNHQPLCLGDTDYGDVLPYKTWKNEKAMESAMSELMRFGKKMFPGTQMSVYVPPSNVLSEQGRKMLAQKFPQIKTIASNYFAGECAYTQEFEVADDGIVEQPRIISGAILDDYMQMAAVSELNMHFVNSHFMHPDDLLDEDRGAKLGWEKLKNRLEEYMDWLYDSAPELRNLTGSELSGAIERYGALTYEKNVTDKSVELKLDHFYDEAYLMLRFNDGIPGKVTGGELEHVTGNLYLLHAVNDEVTIEKK
;
A
#
# COMPACT_ATOMS: atom_id res chain seq x y z
N GLU A 1 29.94 -21.48 -13.63
CA GLU A 1 30.71 -21.08 -12.44
C GLU A 1 30.96 -19.59 -12.47
N LEU A 2 30.83 -18.92 -11.32
CA LEU A 2 31.18 -17.51 -11.17
C LEU A 2 32.66 -17.36 -10.91
N SER A 3 33.26 -16.23 -11.29
CA SER A 3 34.63 -15.92 -10.93
C SER A 3 34.73 -15.65 -9.42
N GLU A 4 35.95 -15.82 -8.86
CA GLU A 4 36.24 -15.52 -7.45
C GLU A 4 35.99 -14.03 -7.08
N LYS A 5 35.92 -13.16 -8.09
CA LYS A 5 35.65 -11.72 -7.92
C LYS A 5 34.18 -11.38 -7.95
N ALA A 6 33.32 -12.34 -8.28
CA ALA A 6 31.89 -12.07 -8.37
C ALA A 6 31.29 -11.90 -6.97
N GLN A 7 30.55 -10.82 -6.80
CA GLN A 7 29.75 -10.58 -5.60
C GLN A 7 28.28 -10.91 -5.91
N VAL A 8 27.70 -11.85 -5.17
CA VAL A 8 26.30 -12.26 -5.36
C VAL A 8 25.42 -11.58 -4.34
N TYR A 9 24.36 -10.92 -4.82
CA TYR A 9 23.37 -10.20 -4.02
C TYR A 9 22.10 -11.01 -3.78
N ALA A 10 21.72 -11.87 -4.71
CA ALA A 10 20.54 -12.71 -4.57
C ALA A 10 20.79 -14.12 -5.11
N TRP A 11 20.20 -15.10 -4.43
CA TRP A 11 20.27 -16.53 -4.76
C TRP A 11 18.87 -17.12 -4.88
N ALA A 12 18.71 -18.11 -5.75
CA ALA A 12 17.51 -18.94 -5.74
C ALA A 12 17.54 -19.89 -4.55
N LYS A 13 16.50 -19.86 -3.72
CA LYS A 13 16.28 -20.67 -2.51
C LYS A 13 17.20 -20.30 -1.34
N GLU A 14 18.50 -20.55 -1.48
CA GLU A 14 19.47 -20.43 -0.37
C GLU A 14 20.84 -19.95 -0.86
N PRO A 15 21.67 -19.35 0.01
CA PRO A 15 23.02 -18.97 -0.34
C PRO A 15 23.85 -20.15 -0.87
N GLY A 16 24.56 -19.95 -1.99
CA GLY A 16 25.30 -20.99 -2.70
C GLY A 16 24.49 -21.80 -3.73
N GLY A 17 23.18 -21.50 -3.87
CA GLY A 17 22.33 -22.03 -4.92
C GLY A 17 22.61 -21.39 -6.29
N ILE A 18 21.57 -21.21 -7.11
CA ILE A 18 21.69 -20.50 -8.40
C ILE A 18 21.74 -19.01 -8.12
N PRO A 19 22.80 -18.27 -8.53
CA PRO A 19 22.85 -16.83 -8.38
C PRO A 19 21.81 -16.16 -9.28
N LEU A 20 21.04 -15.23 -8.70
CA LEU A 20 20.00 -14.47 -9.41
C LEU A 20 20.49 -13.07 -9.77
N ILE A 21 21.17 -12.39 -8.84
CA ILE A 21 21.75 -11.07 -9.06
C ILE A 21 23.20 -11.09 -8.57
N TRP A 22 24.14 -10.72 -9.45
CA TRP A 22 25.53 -10.58 -9.07
C TRP A 22 26.25 -9.52 -9.90
N GLU A 23 27.31 -8.97 -9.33
CA GLU A 23 28.23 -8.11 -10.07
C GLU A 23 29.59 -8.78 -10.28
N ASN A 24 30.29 -8.30 -11.26
CA ASN A 24 31.68 -8.66 -11.51
C ASN A 24 32.42 -7.54 -12.24
N THR A 25 33.75 -7.58 -12.22
CA THR A 25 34.61 -6.63 -12.91
C THR A 25 35.40 -7.33 -14.00
N TYR A 26 35.58 -6.65 -15.15
CA TYR A 26 36.43 -7.07 -16.22
C TYR A 26 37.20 -5.87 -16.78
N GLY A 27 38.56 -5.88 -16.67
CA GLY A 27 39.38 -4.70 -16.91
C GLY A 27 38.97 -3.56 -15.95
N ASP A 28 38.71 -2.40 -16.51
CA ASP A 28 38.23 -1.23 -15.77
C ASP A 28 36.68 -1.15 -15.76
N GLY A 29 35.99 -2.11 -16.34
CA GLY A 29 34.54 -2.14 -16.41
C GLY A 29 33.92 -3.00 -15.31
N LYS A 30 32.71 -2.60 -14.88
CA LYS A 30 31.80 -3.33 -14.02
C LYS A 30 30.56 -3.76 -14.80
N PHE A 31 30.07 -4.96 -14.52
CA PHE A 31 28.77 -5.41 -15.02
C PHE A 31 27.96 -6.09 -13.91
N VAL A 32 26.66 -5.93 -13.97
CA VAL A 32 25.68 -6.58 -13.11
C VAL A 32 24.84 -7.52 -13.98
N VAL A 33 24.58 -8.71 -13.48
CA VAL A 33 23.80 -9.73 -14.20
C VAL A 33 22.55 -10.06 -13.41
N ASP A 34 21.41 -9.94 -14.07
CA ASP A 34 20.11 -10.43 -13.62
C ASP A 34 19.82 -11.75 -14.32
N ASN A 35 19.90 -12.85 -13.56
CA ASN A 35 19.70 -14.22 -14.06
C ASN A 35 18.27 -14.71 -13.79
N PHE A 36 17.30 -13.87 -14.06
CA PHE A 36 15.88 -14.22 -14.02
C PHE A 36 15.17 -13.52 -15.20
N GLY A 37 14.31 -14.27 -15.89
CA GLY A 37 13.63 -13.80 -17.11
C GLY A 37 12.22 -13.25 -16.85
N LEU A 38 11.97 -12.68 -15.67
CA LEU A 38 10.68 -12.09 -15.31
C LEU A 38 10.73 -10.59 -15.57
N TYR A 39 9.78 -10.08 -16.37
CA TYR A 39 9.66 -8.65 -16.73
C TYR A 39 8.31 -8.09 -16.26
N GLU A 40 7.87 -8.55 -15.09
CA GLU A 40 6.60 -8.17 -14.51
C GLU A 40 6.78 -7.03 -13.49
N LYS A 41 5.70 -6.31 -13.22
CA LYS A 41 5.65 -5.26 -12.22
C LYS A 41 6.21 -5.70 -10.87
N ALA A 42 5.86 -6.89 -10.42
CA ALA A 42 6.24 -7.45 -9.13
C ALA A 42 7.76 -7.68 -8.94
N VAL A 43 8.59 -7.53 -9.99
CA VAL A 43 10.05 -7.74 -9.91
C VAL A 43 10.88 -6.52 -10.32
N ARG A 44 10.25 -5.42 -10.69
CA ARG A 44 10.96 -4.23 -11.22
C ARG A 44 11.95 -3.61 -10.23
N GLY A 45 11.70 -3.71 -8.93
CA GLY A 45 12.61 -3.22 -7.90
C GLY A 45 13.94 -3.95 -7.86
N PHE A 46 13.99 -5.21 -8.27
CA PHE A 46 15.25 -5.93 -8.42
C PHE A 46 16.10 -5.33 -9.54
N TYR A 47 15.49 -4.96 -10.66
CA TYR A 47 16.20 -4.25 -11.74
C TYR A 47 16.64 -2.85 -11.32
N ALA A 48 15.83 -2.13 -10.53
CA ALA A 48 16.22 -0.84 -9.97
C ALA A 48 17.45 -0.97 -9.06
N THR A 49 17.48 -2.02 -8.23
CA THR A 49 18.65 -2.36 -7.40
C THR A 49 19.87 -2.64 -8.26
N SER A 50 19.77 -3.52 -9.27
CA SER A 50 20.84 -3.87 -10.20
C SER A 50 21.41 -2.64 -10.91
N TYR A 51 20.52 -1.74 -11.37
CA TYR A 51 20.93 -0.48 -11.98
C TYR A 51 21.72 0.40 -11.00
N SER A 52 21.31 0.48 -9.73
CA SER A 52 21.97 1.28 -8.71
C SER A 52 23.40 0.79 -8.38
N LEU A 53 23.73 -0.47 -8.68
CA LEU A 53 25.07 -1.05 -8.51
C LEU A 53 26.05 -0.62 -9.61
N LEU A 54 25.57 -0.15 -10.76
CA LEU A 54 26.42 0.16 -11.91
C LEU A 54 27.13 1.52 -11.84
N THR A 55 26.65 2.43 -11.00
CA THR A 55 27.21 3.78 -10.86
C THR A 55 27.99 3.93 -9.58
N ASP A 56 29.00 4.82 -9.51
CA ASP A 56 29.75 5.10 -8.29
C ASP A 56 28.84 5.55 -7.16
N ILE A 57 27.88 6.42 -7.48
CA ILE A 57 26.82 6.84 -6.57
C ILE A 57 25.46 6.66 -7.27
N GLY A 58 24.71 5.63 -6.87
CA GLY A 58 23.32 5.44 -7.27
C GLY A 58 22.41 6.41 -6.52
N VAL A 59 21.52 7.11 -7.23
CA VAL A 59 20.52 8.00 -6.63
C VAL A 59 19.19 7.79 -7.35
N TYR A 60 18.09 7.66 -6.62
CA TYR A 60 16.75 7.65 -7.20
C TYR A 60 15.70 8.07 -6.16
N PRO A 61 14.64 8.79 -6.56
CA PRO A 61 13.58 9.18 -5.65
C PRO A 61 12.75 7.97 -5.19
N VAL A 62 12.19 8.07 -3.99
CA VAL A 62 11.29 7.08 -3.41
C VAL A 62 10.12 7.75 -2.68
N ILE A 63 9.05 7.00 -2.45
CA ILE A 63 7.84 7.48 -1.76
C ILE A 63 8.07 7.53 -0.24
N ASN A 64 8.70 6.52 0.31
CA ASN A 64 8.89 6.28 1.73
C ASN A 64 7.58 6.29 2.51
N GLY A 65 6.78 5.23 2.39
CA GLY A 65 5.52 5.16 3.12
C GLY A 65 4.93 3.76 3.22
N SER A 66 4.28 3.49 4.35
CA SER A 66 3.49 2.29 4.60
C SER A 66 2.07 2.68 4.96
N ALA A 67 1.07 2.21 4.20
CA ALA A 67 -0.34 2.37 4.51
C ALA A 67 -1.01 1.04 4.78
N PHE A 68 -1.94 1.03 5.75
CA PHE A 68 -2.70 -0.16 6.13
C PHE A 68 -4.21 0.12 6.07
N TYR A 69 -4.89 -0.55 5.16
CA TYR A 69 -6.33 -0.41 4.95
C TYR A 69 -7.12 -1.48 5.68
N LEU A 70 -8.22 -1.08 6.29
CA LEU A 70 -9.26 -1.95 6.82
C LEU A 70 -10.49 -1.82 5.92
N ASP A 71 -10.64 -2.77 5.00
CA ASP A 71 -11.79 -2.82 4.10
C ASP A 71 -13.04 -3.26 4.86
N ASP A 72 -14.24 -3.12 4.28
CA ASP A 72 -15.52 -3.50 4.88
C ASP A 72 -15.77 -2.90 6.29
N PHE A 73 -15.24 -1.74 6.53
CA PHE A 73 -15.35 -1.05 7.81
C PHE A 73 -16.78 -0.52 8.08
N PRO A 74 -17.30 -0.53 9.32
CA PRO A 74 -16.71 -1.09 10.52
C PRO A 74 -17.12 -2.53 10.78
N SER A 75 -16.29 -3.25 11.53
CA SER A 75 -16.67 -4.55 12.10
C SER A 75 -17.73 -4.40 13.20
N PRO A 76 -18.55 -5.45 13.45
CA PRO A 76 -18.55 -6.75 12.78
C PRO A 76 -19.17 -6.70 11.38
N VAL A 77 -18.60 -7.49 10.46
CA VAL A 77 -19.15 -7.66 9.12
C VAL A 77 -20.14 -8.83 9.11
N PRO A 78 -21.26 -8.74 8.40
CA PRO A 78 -22.29 -9.77 8.43
C PRO A 78 -21.99 -10.97 7.52
N SER A 79 -20.73 -11.35 7.29
CA SER A 79 -20.34 -12.48 6.44
C SER A 79 -19.80 -13.66 7.25
N GLY A 80 -19.98 -14.88 6.71
CA GLY A 80 -19.54 -16.12 7.34
C GLY A 80 -20.45 -16.60 8.48
N ASP A 81 -20.27 -17.83 8.90
CA ASP A 81 -21.08 -18.49 9.93
C ASP A 81 -20.46 -18.45 11.33
N GLY A 82 -19.25 -17.93 11.46
CA GLY A 82 -18.52 -17.85 12.71
C GLY A 82 -18.05 -19.19 13.28
N THR A 83 -18.04 -20.26 12.50
CA THR A 83 -17.69 -21.62 12.93
C THR A 83 -16.34 -21.63 13.66
N TYR A 84 -15.33 -21.00 13.11
CA TYR A 84 -13.97 -20.99 13.67
C TYR A 84 -13.85 -20.06 14.88
N VAL A 85 -14.58 -18.95 14.90
CA VAL A 85 -14.69 -18.07 16.09
C VAL A 85 -15.32 -18.83 17.25
N LYS A 86 -16.40 -19.56 16.98
CA LYS A 86 -17.07 -20.36 18.01
C LYS A 86 -16.21 -21.53 18.48
N ARG A 87 -15.45 -22.18 17.57
CA ARG A 87 -14.52 -23.27 17.89
C ARG A 87 -13.44 -22.81 18.86
N ASP A 88 -12.82 -21.64 18.59
CA ASP A 88 -11.61 -21.20 19.29
C ASP A 88 -11.91 -20.35 20.53
N TYR A 89 -13.01 -19.58 20.51
CA TYR A 89 -13.33 -18.59 21.55
C TYR A 89 -14.67 -18.85 22.25
N GLY A 90 -15.52 -19.71 21.72
CA GLY A 90 -16.81 -20.04 22.34
C GLY A 90 -17.82 -18.87 22.37
N THR A 91 -17.63 -17.83 21.57
CA THR A 91 -18.41 -16.59 21.57
C THR A 91 -19.08 -16.31 20.23
N SER A 92 -19.93 -15.31 20.15
CA SER A 92 -20.51 -14.82 18.91
C SER A 92 -19.49 -14.03 18.07
N ILE A 93 -19.72 -13.89 16.77
CA ILE A 93 -18.92 -13.06 15.87
C ILE A 93 -18.83 -11.62 16.43
N GLN A 94 -19.96 -11.06 16.83
CA GLN A 94 -20.05 -9.68 17.31
C GLN A 94 -19.21 -9.45 18.59
N GLU A 95 -19.32 -10.35 19.55
CA GLU A 95 -18.52 -10.27 20.78
C GLU A 95 -17.03 -10.51 20.51
N PHE A 96 -16.70 -11.39 19.58
CA PHE A 96 -15.33 -11.64 19.15
C PHE A 96 -14.69 -10.38 18.58
N TYR A 97 -15.35 -9.70 17.62
CA TYR A 97 -14.80 -8.47 17.03
C TYR A 97 -14.63 -7.36 18.06
N SER A 98 -15.61 -7.18 18.95
CA SER A 98 -15.56 -6.11 19.95
C SER A 98 -14.51 -6.36 21.04
N ASN A 99 -14.33 -7.61 21.48
CA ASN A 99 -13.58 -7.94 22.69
C ASN A 99 -12.21 -8.57 22.41
N ILE A 100 -11.95 -9.03 21.17
CA ILE A 100 -10.72 -9.74 20.80
C ILE A 100 -10.07 -9.09 19.59
N TRP A 101 -10.74 -9.11 18.45
CA TRP A 101 -10.15 -8.65 17.19
C TRP A 101 -9.75 -7.16 17.20
N TRP A 102 -10.67 -6.27 17.58
CA TRP A 102 -10.36 -4.84 17.65
C TRP A 102 -9.29 -4.50 18.69
N PRO A 103 -9.31 -5.04 19.94
CA PRO A 103 -8.20 -4.89 20.85
C PRO A 103 -6.86 -5.36 20.29
N ASP A 104 -6.82 -6.50 19.60
CA ASP A 104 -5.61 -7.00 18.94
C ASP A 104 -5.13 -6.05 17.82
N MET A 105 -6.02 -5.56 16.96
CA MET A 105 -5.68 -4.58 15.92
C MET A 105 -5.15 -3.27 16.50
N LEU A 106 -5.73 -2.77 17.58
CA LEU A 106 -5.23 -1.58 18.28
C LEU A 106 -3.85 -1.83 18.92
N ASN A 107 -3.61 -3.03 19.44
CA ASN A 107 -2.30 -3.42 19.96
C ASN A 107 -1.26 -3.51 18.84
N LEU A 108 -1.60 -4.07 17.67
CA LEU A 108 -0.74 -4.08 16.48
C LEU A 108 -0.41 -2.64 16.04
N ALA A 109 -1.42 -1.77 15.98
CA ALA A 109 -1.20 -0.36 15.66
C ALA A 109 -0.24 0.31 16.63
N SER A 110 -0.38 0.06 17.93
CA SER A 110 0.52 0.59 18.95
C SER A 110 1.94 0.00 18.86
N LYS A 111 2.06 -1.32 18.61
CA LYS A 111 3.36 -2.02 18.52
C LYS A 111 4.20 -1.52 17.37
N TYR A 112 3.59 -1.34 16.21
CA TYR A 112 4.29 -0.99 14.95
C TYR A 112 4.12 0.46 14.52
N GLY A 113 3.35 1.25 15.25
CA GLY A 113 3.04 2.64 14.89
C GLY A 113 2.10 2.76 13.68
N LEU A 114 1.25 1.75 13.41
CA LEU A 114 0.37 1.75 12.24
C LEU A 114 -0.72 2.83 12.36
N LYS A 115 -1.06 3.42 11.22
CA LYS A 115 -2.19 4.32 11.05
C LYS A 115 -3.20 3.67 10.12
N TYR A 116 -4.31 3.15 10.67
CA TYR A 116 -5.30 2.51 9.82
C TYR A 116 -6.10 3.50 8.98
N THR A 117 -6.37 3.13 7.74
CA THR A 117 -7.38 3.76 6.89
C THR A 117 -8.59 2.83 6.84
N GLY A 118 -9.63 3.15 7.61
CA GLY A 118 -10.88 2.38 7.65
C GLY A 118 -11.82 2.81 6.53
N VAL A 119 -12.11 1.96 5.56
CA VAL A 119 -12.94 2.32 4.41
C VAL A 119 -14.36 1.75 4.55
N MET A 120 -15.33 2.67 4.61
CA MET A 120 -16.70 2.40 5.04
C MET A 120 -17.61 1.90 3.92
N ILE A 121 -18.43 0.91 4.27
CA ILE A 121 -19.62 0.50 3.55
C ILE A 121 -20.85 0.88 4.37
N GLU A 122 -21.84 1.55 3.76
CA GLU A 122 -23.02 1.97 4.50
C GLU A 122 -23.97 0.81 4.76
N ASN A 123 -24.19 -0.06 3.77
CA ASN A 123 -25.02 -1.26 3.91
C ASN A 123 -24.57 -2.37 2.95
N TYR A 124 -25.22 -3.55 3.03
CA TYR A 124 -24.91 -4.70 2.19
C TYR A 124 -26.11 -5.14 1.33
N GLU A 125 -27.01 -4.22 1.01
CA GLU A 125 -28.12 -4.51 0.15
C GLU A 125 -27.70 -4.62 -1.32
N ASP A 126 -28.26 -5.57 -2.01
CA ASP A 126 -28.00 -5.90 -3.41
C ASP A 126 -28.68 -4.97 -4.43
N LYS A 127 -29.03 -3.74 -4.06
CA LYS A 127 -29.79 -2.80 -4.89
C LYS A 127 -28.86 -1.91 -5.72
N THR A 128 -29.04 -1.95 -7.04
CA THR A 128 -28.28 -1.13 -8.00
C THR A 128 -29.18 -0.25 -8.89
N ASP A 129 -30.44 -0.07 -8.52
CA ASP A 129 -31.44 0.71 -9.28
C ASP A 129 -31.51 2.20 -8.90
N GLY A 130 -30.78 2.59 -7.85
CA GLY A 130 -30.77 3.96 -7.29
C GLY A 130 -31.76 4.18 -6.15
N GLU A 131 -32.46 3.14 -5.70
CA GLU A 131 -33.20 3.20 -4.44
C GLU A 131 -32.21 3.22 -3.27
N ILE A 132 -32.43 4.15 -2.35
CA ILE A 132 -31.54 4.36 -1.20
C ILE A 132 -32.18 3.85 0.08
N THR A 133 -31.56 2.87 0.70
CA THR A 133 -31.85 2.44 2.08
C THR A 133 -30.85 3.09 3.03
N LYS A 134 -31.35 3.81 4.03
CA LYS A 134 -30.48 4.50 4.99
C LYS A 134 -30.08 3.59 6.13
N GLN A 135 -28.78 3.60 6.48
CA GLN A 135 -28.29 2.91 7.65
C GLN A 135 -28.81 3.56 8.94
N THR A 136 -29.21 2.73 9.90
CA THR A 136 -29.74 3.15 11.21
C THR A 136 -28.81 2.84 12.39
N ASP A 137 -27.84 1.95 12.22
CA ASP A 137 -26.87 1.55 13.25
C ASP A 137 -25.73 2.59 13.35
N HIS A 138 -26.07 3.80 13.76
CA HIS A 138 -25.11 4.90 13.87
C HIS A 138 -24.07 4.68 14.97
N GLU A 139 -24.47 4.05 16.08
CA GLU A 139 -23.60 3.85 17.25
C GLU A 139 -22.40 2.98 16.92
N ARG A 140 -22.59 1.91 16.17
CA ARG A 140 -21.52 1.03 15.75
C ARG A 140 -20.48 1.75 14.86
N PHE A 141 -20.94 2.50 13.87
CA PHE A 141 -20.04 3.29 13.02
C PHE A 141 -19.25 4.31 13.83
N GLN A 142 -19.90 5.06 14.71
CA GLN A 142 -19.25 6.06 15.55
C GLN A 142 -18.28 5.43 16.54
N TYR A 143 -18.64 4.30 17.16
CA TYR A 143 -17.79 3.62 18.11
C TYR A 143 -16.46 3.17 17.50
N PHE A 144 -16.51 2.38 16.44
CA PHE A 144 -15.30 1.87 15.79
C PHE A 144 -14.56 2.96 14.98
N GLY A 145 -15.28 3.87 14.34
CA GLY A 145 -14.64 4.97 13.62
C GLY A 145 -13.86 5.91 14.53
N ASN A 146 -14.39 6.22 15.71
CA ASN A 146 -13.65 7.01 16.68
C ASN A 146 -12.41 6.28 17.21
N MET A 147 -12.41 4.95 17.33
CA MET A 147 -11.21 4.19 17.68
C MET A 147 -10.10 4.38 16.64
N VAL A 148 -10.43 4.27 15.33
CA VAL A 148 -9.48 4.51 14.26
C VAL A 148 -8.93 5.93 14.28
N LEU A 149 -9.81 6.93 14.40
CA LEU A 149 -9.40 8.34 14.45
C LEU A 149 -8.53 8.69 15.67
N HIS A 150 -8.83 8.14 16.83
CA HIS A 150 -8.03 8.37 18.05
C HIS A 150 -6.64 7.73 18.00
N GLN A 151 -6.44 6.70 17.17
CA GLN A 151 -5.13 6.08 16.91
C GLN A 151 -4.31 6.83 15.84
N GLY A 152 -4.78 7.99 15.37
CA GLY A 152 -4.13 8.74 14.30
C GLY A 152 -4.38 8.19 12.91
N GLY A 153 -5.36 7.28 12.77
CA GLY A 153 -5.83 6.77 11.49
C GLY A 153 -6.83 7.71 10.82
N GLU A 154 -7.38 7.28 9.70
CA GLU A 154 -8.39 8.01 8.95
C GLU A 154 -9.56 7.12 8.51
N LEU A 155 -10.62 7.75 8.00
CA LEU A 155 -11.77 7.08 7.41
C LEU A 155 -11.88 7.44 5.93
N GLY A 156 -12.29 6.46 5.13
CA GLY A 156 -12.56 6.58 3.70
C GLY A 156 -13.84 5.87 3.30
N TYR A 157 -14.01 5.62 2.02
CA TYR A 157 -15.21 5.05 1.42
C TYR A 157 -14.90 3.75 0.67
N HIS A 158 -15.76 2.73 0.83
CA HIS A 158 -15.64 1.42 0.16
C HIS A 158 -16.94 1.04 -0.59
N GLY A 159 -17.68 2.02 -1.03
CA GLY A 159 -18.97 1.83 -1.70
C GLY A 159 -20.15 1.94 -0.76
N TYR A 160 -21.32 2.28 -1.36
CA TYR A 160 -22.56 2.42 -0.62
C TYR A 160 -23.07 1.07 -0.09
N ASN A 161 -23.05 0.05 -0.93
CA ASN A 161 -23.58 -1.28 -0.63
C ASN A 161 -22.67 -2.42 -1.15
N HIS A 162 -21.37 -2.19 -1.16
CA HIS A 162 -20.38 -3.15 -1.67
C HIS A 162 -20.58 -3.60 -3.14
N GLN A 163 -21.35 -2.84 -3.93
CA GLN A 163 -21.47 -3.08 -5.37
C GLN A 163 -20.48 -2.17 -6.12
N PRO A 164 -19.58 -2.73 -6.94
CA PRO A 164 -18.62 -1.93 -7.72
C PRO A 164 -19.29 -0.90 -8.61
N LEU A 165 -18.64 0.22 -8.86
CA LEU A 165 -19.19 1.29 -9.71
C LEU A 165 -19.05 0.92 -11.19
N CYS A 166 -19.88 -0.03 -11.63
CA CYS A 166 -19.90 -0.57 -12.99
C CYS A 166 -21.32 -0.53 -13.57
N LEU A 167 -21.43 -0.28 -14.88
CA LEU A 167 -22.68 -0.27 -15.61
C LEU A 167 -22.98 -1.64 -16.25
N GLY A 168 -24.16 -1.78 -16.85
CA GLY A 168 -24.74 -3.03 -17.35
C GLY A 168 -23.97 -3.76 -18.45
N ASP A 169 -22.91 -3.18 -19.00
CA ASP A 169 -22.00 -3.80 -19.95
C ASP A 169 -20.76 -4.45 -19.30
N THR A 170 -20.64 -4.35 -17.97
CA THR A 170 -19.55 -4.98 -17.24
C THR A 170 -19.87 -6.45 -16.99
N ASP A 171 -18.99 -7.33 -17.47
CA ASP A 171 -19.01 -8.75 -17.17
C ASP A 171 -18.10 -9.04 -15.96
N TYR A 172 -18.70 -9.49 -14.87
CA TYR A 172 -17.95 -9.88 -13.67
C TYR A 172 -17.47 -11.35 -13.71
N GLY A 173 -17.78 -12.07 -14.80
CA GLY A 173 -17.55 -13.51 -14.89
C GLY A 173 -18.37 -14.31 -13.87
N ASP A 174 -18.06 -15.59 -13.74
CA ASP A 174 -18.69 -16.47 -12.74
C ASP A 174 -18.07 -16.32 -11.33
N VAL A 175 -17.09 -15.41 -11.18
CA VAL A 175 -16.24 -15.32 -9.97
C VAL A 175 -16.80 -14.32 -8.96
N LEU A 176 -17.45 -13.23 -9.42
CA LEU A 176 -17.92 -12.15 -8.55
C LEU A 176 -19.45 -12.06 -8.56
N PRO A 177 -20.11 -12.07 -7.39
CA PRO A 177 -21.57 -12.13 -7.29
C PRO A 177 -22.24 -10.74 -7.38
N TYR A 178 -21.62 -9.79 -8.10
CA TYR A 178 -22.08 -8.42 -8.14
C TYR A 178 -23.12 -8.15 -9.21
N LYS A 179 -23.89 -7.08 -8.99
CA LYS A 179 -24.86 -6.53 -9.94
C LYS A 179 -24.32 -5.21 -10.51
N THR A 180 -24.50 -5.03 -11.80
CA THR A 180 -24.21 -3.75 -12.44
C THR A 180 -25.28 -2.70 -12.11
N TRP A 181 -24.88 -1.45 -12.04
CA TRP A 181 -25.79 -0.34 -11.79
C TRP A 181 -26.67 -0.09 -13.01
N LYS A 182 -27.92 0.27 -12.76
CA LYS A 182 -28.92 0.55 -13.80
C LYS A 182 -28.49 1.68 -14.74
N ASN A 183 -27.83 2.70 -14.22
CA ASN A 183 -27.28 3.85 -14.96
C ASN A 183 -26.37 4.68 -14.05
N GLU A 184 -25.66 5.65 -14.63
CA GLU A 184 -24.75 6.56 -13.93
C GLU A 184 -25.45 7.33 -12.79
N LYS A 185 -26.69 7.76 -12.99
CA LYS A 185 -27.45 8.47 -11.95
C LYS A 185 -27.71 7.61 -10.71
N ALA A 186 -27.91 6.30 -10.88
CA ALA A 186 -28.06 5.38 -9.77
C ALA A 186 -26.75 5.24 -8.97
N MET A 187 -25.60 5.13 -9.67
CA MET A 187 -24.28 5.15 -9.03
C MET A 187 -24.02 6.48 -8.30
N GLU A 188 -24.30 7.61 -8.94
CA GLU A 188 -24.14 8.95 -8.34
C GLU A 188 -25.02 9.11 -7.08
N SER A 189 -26.24 8.61 -7.10
CA SER A 189 -27.14 8.66 -5.94
C SER A 189 -26.61 7.83 -4.77
N ALA A 190 -26.08 6.65 -5.03
CA ALA A 190 -25.49 5.76 -4.02
C ALA A 190 -24.23 6.37 -3.39
N MET A 191 -23.32 6.90 -4.21
CA MET A 191 -22.12 7.57 -3.70
C MET A 191 -22.46 8.86 -2.93
N SER A 192 -23.46 9.61 -3.38
CA SER A 192 -23.94 10.81 -2.67
C SER A 192 -24.52 10.45 -1.29
N GLU A 193 -25.24 9.33 -1.17
CA GLU A 193 -25.75 8.87 0.12
C GLU A 193 -24.62 8.42 1.04
N LEU A 194 -23.68 7.61 0.55
CA LEU A 194 -22.50 7.17 1.34
C LEU A 194 -21.73 8.38 1.91
N MET A 195 -21.51 9.41 1.09
CA MET A 195 -20.81 10.62 1.54
C MET A 195 -21.64 11.45 2.53
N ARG A 196 -22.97 11.53 2.30
CA ARG A 196 -23.88 12.15 3.27
C ARG A 196 -23.84 11.41 4.60
N PHE A 197 -23.86 10.09 4.55
CA PHE A 197 -23.75 9.23 5.73
C PHE A 197 -22.44 9.47 6.47
N GLY A 198 -21.29 9.35 5.79
CA GLY A 198 -19.97 9.59 6.38
C GLY A 198 -19.87 10.96 7.06
N LYS A 199 -20.31 12.03 6.38
CA LYS A 199 -20.33 13.38 6.95
C LYS A 199 -21.26 13.51 8.16
N LYS A 200 -22.36 12.75 8.20
CA LYS A 200 -23.27 12.72 9.36
C LYS A 200 -22.65 11.99 10.54
N MET A 201 -21.98 10.86 10.30
CA MET A 201 -21.36 10.06 11.35
C MET A 201 -20.14 10.75 11.97
N PHE A 202 -19.32 11.43 11.13
CA PHE A 202 -18.05 12.03 11.53
C PHE A 202 -17.99 13.51 11.06
N PRO A 203 -18.76 14.39 11.72
CA PRO A 203 -18.78 15.81 11.34
C PRO A 203 -17.41 16.44 11.53
N GLY A 204 -16.92 17.13 10.50
CA GLY A 204 -15.61 17.79 10.50
C GLY A 204 -14.43 16.90 10.12
N THR A 205 -14.64 15.57 9.95
CA THR A 205 -13.60 14.67 9.42
C THR A 205 -13.58 14.76 7.91
N GLN A 206 -12.40 14.95 7.34
CA GLN A 206 -12.19 14.91 5.91
C GLN A 206 -11.97 13.45 5.49
N MET A 207 -12.70 13.00 4.48
CA MET A 207 -12.60 11.66 3.91
C MET A 207 -12.38 11.82 2.40
N SER A 208 -11.18 11.49 1.95
CA SER A 208 -10.76 11.71 0.57
C SER A 208 -10.32 10.43 -0.16
N VAL A 209 -10.30 9.31 0.54
CA VAL A 209 -9.88 8.01 0.01
C VAL A 209 -11.11 7.19 -0.39
N TYR A 210 -11.06 6.62 -1.59
CA TYR A 210 -12.02 5.65 -2.09
C TYR A 210 -11.31 4.34 -2.43
N VAL A 211 -11.84 3.24 -1.95
CA VAL A 211 -11.41 1.88 -2.30
C VAL A 211 -12.57 1.22 -3.05
N PRO A 212 -12.39 0.77 -4.29
CA PRO A 212 -13.43 0.06 -5.02
C PRO A 212 -13.76 -1.28 -4.36
N PRO A 213 -15.04 -1.65 -4.19
CA PRO A 213 -15.42 -2.99 -3.76
C PRO A 213 -14.75 -4.07 -4.61
N SER A 214 -14.13 -5.05 -3.95
CA SER A 214 -13.34 -6.12 -4.57
C SER A 214 -12.29 -5.64 -5.59
N ASN A 215 -11.80 -4.42 -5.44
CA ASN A 215 -10.87 -3.78 -6.38
C ASN A 215 -11.41 -3.66 -7.82
N VAL A 216 -12.73 -3.59 -7.99
CA VAL A 216 -13.37 -3.47 -9.30
C VAL A 216 -13.92 -2.07 -9.51
N LEU A 217 -13.50 -1.42 -10.57
CA LEU A 217 -13.95 -0.08 -10.95
C LEU A 217 -13.96 0.05 -12.47
N SER A 218 -15.12 0.34 -13.03
CA SER A 218 -15.20 0.62 -14.47
C SER A 218 -14.64 2.00 -14.83
N GLU A 219 -14.28 2.19 -16.08
CA GLU A 219 -13.88 3.50 -16.60
C GLU A 219 -14.95 4.57 -16.36
N GLN A 220 -16.22 4.21 -16.55
CA GLN A 220 -17.36 5.10 -16.32
C GLN A 220 -17.49 5.46 -14.83
N GLY A 221 -17.36 4.47 -13.94
CA GLY A 221 -17.36 4.69 -12.48
C GLY A 221 -16.21 5.58 -12.03
N ARG A 222 -15.00 5.33 -12.53
CA ARG A 222 -13.81 6.14 -12.29
C ARG A 222 -14.00 7.60 -12.74
N LYS A 223 -14.53 7.80 -13.95
CA LYS A 223 -14.81 9.12 -14.51
C LYS A 223 -15.90 9.85 -13.71
N MET A 224 -16.94 9.15 -13.28
CA MET A 224 -17.98 9.71 -12.42
C MET A 224 -17.38 10.19 -11.08
N LEU A 225 -16.52 9.40 -10.43
CA LEU A 225 -15.83 9.81 -9.20
C LEU A 225 -15.07 11.11 -9.41
N ALA A 226 -14.22 11.18 -10.44
CA ALA A 226 -13.41 12.35 -10.73
C ALA A 226 -14.26 13.62 -11.00
N GLN A 227 -15.35 13.48 -11.73
CA GLN A 227 -16.15 14.63 -12.18
C GLN A 227 -17.20 15.09 -11.16
N LYS A 228 -17.78 14.17 -10.40
CA LYS A 228 -18.93 14.46 -9.51
C LYS A 228 -18.54 14.53 -8.04
N PHE A 229 -17.42 13.93 -7.66
CA PHE A 229 -16.99 13.82 -6.26
C PHE A 229 -15.57 14.36 -6.05
N PRO A 230 -15.33 15.66 -6.26
CA PRO A 230 -13.99 16.27 -6.22
C PRO A 230 -13.31 16.19 -4.85
N GLN A 231 -14.03 15.80 -3.81
CA GLN A 231 -13.49 15.50 -2.49
C GLN A 231 -12.72 14.18 -2.45
N ILE A 232 -12.98 13.24 -3.37
CA ILE A 232 -12.15 12.04 -3.55
C ILE A 232 -10.86 12.49 -4.23
N LYS A 233 -9.74 12.29 -3.53
CA LYS A 233 -8.40 12.63 -3.99
C LYS A 233 -7.55 11.40 -4.27
N THR A 234 -7.92 10.27 -3.68
CA THR A 234 -7.21 9.01 -3.75
C THR A 234 -8.16 7.89 -4.14
N ILE A 235 -7.73 7.06 -5.09
CA ILE A 235 -8.32 5.75 -5.34
C ILE A 235 -7.24 4.72 -4.99
N ALA A 236 -7.53 3.83 -4.01
CA ALA A 236 -6.64 2.74 -3.65
C ALA A 236 -7.25 1.41 -4.08
N SER A 237 -6.57 0.68 -4.97
CA SER A 237 -7.06 -0.55 -5.55
C SER A 237 -5.94 -1.59 -5.70
N ASN A 238 -5.95 -2.41 -6.72
CA ASN A 238 -5.09 -3.58 -6.81
C ASN A 238 -3.72 -3.27 -7.43
N TYR A 239 -2.67 -3.84 -6.83
CA TYR A 239 -1.33 -3.84 -7.41
C TYR A 239 -1.19 -4.86 -8.53
N PHE A 240 -1.73 -6.06 -8.33
CA PHE A 240 -1.62 -7.15 -9.28
C PHE A 240 -2.71 -7.07 -10.35
N ALA A 241 -2.39 -7.49 -11.57
CA ALA A 241 -3.38 -7.69 -12.59
C ALA A 241 -4.30 -8.87 -12.22
N GLY A 242 -5.58 -8.76 -12.53
CA GLY A 242 -6.58 -9.78 -12.25
C GLY A 242 -7.81 -9.58 -13.14
N GLU A 243 -8.66 -10.60 -13.21
CA GLU A 243 -9.92 -10.52 -13.92
C GLU A 243 -10.80 -9.42 -13.30
N CYS A 244 -11.24 -8.47 -14.12
CA CYS A 244 -12.01 -7.28 -13.70
C CYS A 244 -11.30 -6.34 -12.70
N ALA A 245 -10.06 -6.61 -12.30
CA ALA A 245 -9.37 -5.77 -11.32
C ALA A 245 -8.98 -4.40 -11.89
N TYR A 246 -9.27 -3.35 -11.15
CA TYR A 246 -8.74 -2.02 -11.40
C TYR A 246 -7.28 -1.96 -10.91
N THR A 247 -6.36 -2.27 -11.82
CA THR A 247 -4.93 -2.34 -11.54
C THR A 247 -4.29 -0.96 -11.67
N GLN A 248 -3.46 -0.58 -10.72
CA GLN A 248 -2.90 0.76 -10.60
C GLN A 248 -1.37 0.77 -10.55
N GLU A 249 -0.76 1.92 -10.83
CA GLU A 249 0.60 2.32 -10.47
C GLU A 249 0.58 3.36 -9.33
N PHE A 250 1.73 3.58 -8.66
CA PHE A 250 1.88 4.70 -7.74
C PHE A 250 2.10 5.98 -8.54
N GLU A 251 1.04 6.70 -8.84
CA GLU A 251 1.09 7.88 -9.70
C GLU A 251 -0.02 8.88 -9.40
N VAL A 252 0.13 10.08 -9.95
CA VAL A 252 -0.94 11.06 -10.02
C VAL A 252 -1.50 11.02 -11.44
N ALA A 253 -2.78 10.66 -11.56
CA ALA A 253 -3.45 10.62 -12.86
C ALA A 253 -3.67 12.03 -13.44
N ASP A 254 -3.93 12.12 -14.74
CA ASP A 254 -4.12 13.40 -15.47
C ASP A 254 -5.24 14.27 -14.88
N ASP A 255 -6.21 13.70 -14.20
CA ASP A 255 -7.31 14.41 -13.54
C ASP A 255 -7.00 14.80 -12.07
N GLY A 256 -5.78 14.55 -11.62
CA GLY A 256 -5.29 14.89 -10.28
C GLY A 256 -5.70 13.92 -9.17
N ILE A 257 -6.34 12.80 -9.48
CA ILE A 257 -6.56 11.73 -8.50
C ILE A 257 -5.27 10.92 -8.34
N VAL A 258 -4.87 10.67 -7.10
CA VAL A 258 -3.73 9.81 -6.79
C VAL A 258 -4.15 8.35 -6.87
N GLU A 259 -3.46 7.60 -7.70
CA GLU A 259 -3.60 6.14 -7.83
C GLU A 259 -2.67 5.46 -6.82
N GLN A 260 -3.24 4.57 -6.01
CA GLN A 260 -2.52 3.98 -4.87
C GLN A 260 -2.72 2.46 -4.80
N PRO A 261 -1.89 1.70 -5.55
CA PRO A 261 -2.02 0.24 -5.57
C PRO A 261 -1.73 -0.38 -4.20
N ARG A 262 -2.53 -1.38 -3.82
CA ARG A 262 -2.37 -2.15 -2.59
C ARG A 262 -1.70 -3.49 -2.92
N ILE A 263 -0.55 -3.73 -2.29
CA ILE A 263 0.36 -4.84 -2.64
C ILE A 263 0.03 -6.09 -1.85
N ILE A 264 -0.22 -5.95 -0.55
CA ILE A 264 -0.39 -7.07 0.38
C ILE A 264 -1.86 -7.21 0.76
N SER A 265 -2.37 -8.43 0.71
CA SER A 265 -3.75 -8.78 1.04
C SER A 265 -3.80 -9.77 2.21
N GLY A 266 -4.56 -9.42 3.25
CA GLY A 266 -4.84 -10.31 4.39
C GLY A 266 -3.61 -10.61 5.26
N ALA A 267 -3.70 -11.71 6.01
CA ALA A 267 -2.66 -12.14 6.94
C ALA A 267 -1.77 -13.29 6.42
N ILE A 268 -2.13 -13.89 5.28
CA ILE A 268 -1.38 -15.00 4.66
C ILE A 268 -0.78 -14.49 3.35
N LEU A 269 0.52 -14.31 3.35
CA LEU A 269 1.26 -13.91 2.16
C LEU A 269 1.76 -15.14 1.42
N ASP A 270 1.47 -15.22 0.14
CA ASP A 270 2.12 -16.16 -0.75
C ASP A 270 3.51 -15.67 -1.21
N ASP A 271 4.28 -16.54 -1.83
CA ASP A 271 5.63 -16.22 -2.30
C ASP A 271 5.66 -15.07 -3.31
N TYR A 272 4.59 -14.89 -4.09
CA TYR A 272 4.50 -13.83 -5.09
C TYR A 272 4.25 -12.46 -4.46
N MET A 273 3.36 -12.39 -3.47
CA MET A 273 3.17 -11.18 -2.68
C MET A 273 4.44 -10.80 -1.91
N GLN A 274 5.15 -11.78 -1.32
CA GLN A 274 6.42 -11.51 -0.63
C GLN A 274 7.47 -10.97 -1.60
N MET A 275 7.59 -11.55 -2.79
CA MET A 275 8.50 -11.06 -3.84
C MET A 275 8.15 -9.63 -4.26
N ALA A 276 6.87 -9.32 -4.44
CA ALA A 276 6.42 -7.98 -4.77
C ALA A 276 6.71 -6.97 -3.65
N ALA A 277 6.52 -7.36 -2.38
CA ALA A 277 6.85 -6.52 -1.23
C ALA A 277 8.33 -6.15 -1.21
N VAL A 278 9.23 -7.13 -1.35
CA VAL A 278 10.69 -6.88 -1.44
C VAL A 278 11.01 -5.98 -2.64
N SER A 279 10.41 -6.25 -3.79
CA SER A 279 10.61 -5.46 -5.01
C SER A 279 10.18 -4.01 -4.82
N GLU A 280 9.02 -3.74 -4.23
CA GLU A 280 8.51 -2.39 -4.05
C GLU A 280 9.25 -1.63 -2.93
N LEU A 281 9.79 -2.30 -1.92
CA LEU A 281 10.74 -1.67 -1.00
C LEU A 281 12.01 -1.18 -1.74
N ASN A 282 12.48 -1.91 -2.74
CA ASN A 282 13.62 -1.50 -3.56
C ASN A 282 13.28 -0.43 -4.60
N MET A 283 12.07 -0.42 -5.15
CA MET A 283 11.67 0.52 -6.20
C MET A 283 11.21 1.86 -5.63
N HIS A 284 10.27 1.82 -4.69
CA HIS A 284 9.58 3.00 -4.19
C HIS A 284 9.77 3.21 -2.69
N PHE A 285 10.39 2.28 -1.98
CA PHE A 285 10.44 2.21 -0.53
C PHE A 285 9.04 2.36 0.06
N VAL A 286 8.13 1.49 -0.38
CA VAL A 286 6.71 1.54 -0.08
C VAL A 286 6.17 0.18 0.33
N ASN A 287 5.22 0.19 1.28
CA ASN A 287 4.34 -0.91 1.62
C ASN A 287 2.89 -0.43 1.56
N SER A 288 1.99 -1.23 1.02
CA SER A 288 0.57 -0.95 1.01
C SER A 288 -0.19 -2.24 1.26
N HIS A 289 -0.79 -2.34 2.43
CA HIS A 289 -1.42 -3.54 2.95
C HIS A 289 -2.92 -3.31 3.14
N PHE A 290 -3.74 -4.29 2.87
CA PHE A 290 -5.15 -4.28 3.23
C PHE A 290 -5.60 -5.63 3.79
N MET A 291 -6.57 -5.60 4.66
CA MET A 291 -7.26 -6.78 5.13
C MET A 291 -8.73 -6.47 5.41
N HIS A 292 -9.52 -7.53 5.46
CA HIS A 292 -10.92 -7.42 5.83
C HIS A 292 -11.13 -8.01 7.23
N PRO A 293 -12.02 -7.42 8.02
CA PRO A 293 -12.38 -8.03 9.31
C PRO A 293 -12.91 -9.46 9.17
N ASP A 294 -13.55 -9.81 8.05
CA ASP A 294 -14.10 -11.13 7.80
C ASP A 294 -13.15 -12.15 7.15
N ASP A 295 -11.88 -11.79 6.92
CA ASP A 295 -10.86 -12.76 6.45
C ASP A 295 -10.81 -14.01 7.33
N LEU A 296 -11.03 -13.86 8.63
CA LEU A 296 -11.07 -14.97 9.59
C LEU A 296 -12.38 -15.80 9.58
N LEU A 297 -13.36 -15.42 8.78
CA LEU A 297 -14.61 -16.15 8.56
C LEU A 297 -14.61 -16.89 7.21
N ASP A 298 -13.70 -16.53 6.30
CA ASP A 298 -13.58 -17.08 4.96
C ASP A 298 -12.47 -18.16 4.91
N GLU A 299 -12.85 -19.39 4.49
CA GLU A 299 -11.90 -20.51 4.39
C GLU A 299 -10.79 -20.29 3.38
N ASP A 300 -11.09 -19.61 2.28
CA ASP A 300 -10.10 -19.29 1.23
C ASP A 300 -9.10 -18.23 1.68
N ARG A 301 -9.45 -17.45 2.71
CA ARG A 301 -8.58 -16.45 3.36
C ARG A 301 -7.91 -16.96 4.63
N GLY A 302 -8.06 -18.26 4.93
CA GLY A 302 -7.37 -18.93 6.03
C GLY A 302 -8.14 -19.05 7.34
N ALA A 303 -9.47 -18.87 7.35
CA ALA A 303 -10.32 -18.99 8.54
C ALA A 303 -10.10 -20.28 9.33
N LYS A 304 -9.78 -21.40 8.66
CA LYS A 304 -9.46 -22.69 9.32
C LYS A 304 -8.30 -22.63 10.31
N LEU A 305 -7.36 -21.71 10.10
CA LEU A 305 -6.23 -21.51 11.01
C LEU A 305 -6.66 -20.91 12.35
N GLY A 306 -7.70 -20.09 12.34
CA GLY A 306 -8.17 -19.30 13.47
C GLY A 306 -7.37 -17.99 13.66
N TRP A 307 -7.98 -17.03 14.37
CA TRP A 307 -7.44 -15.66 14.49
C TRP A 307 -6.03 -15.61 15.09
N GLU A 308 -5.75 -16.38 16.13
CA GLU A 308 -4.44 -16.34 16.78
C GLU A 308 -3.29 -16.65 15.81
N LYS A 309 -3.49 -17.63 14.90
CA LYS A 309 -2.46 -17.96 13.89
C LYS A 309 -2.40 -16.94 12.77
N LEU A 310 -3.55 -16.37 12.36
CA LEU A 310 -3.57 -15.30 11.36
C LEU A 310 -2.86 -14.05 11.90
N LYS A 311 -3.15 -13.68 13.14
CA LYS A 311 -2.47 -12.57 13.82
C LYS A 311 -0.95 -12.78 13.89
N ASN A 312 -0.50 -13.98 14.29
CA ASN A 312 0.92 -14.28 14.36
C ASN A 312 1.61 -14.16 12.98
N ARG A 313 0.97 -14.59 11.90
CA ARG A 313 1.51 -14.42 10.54
C ARG A 313 1.57 -12.95 10.13
N LEU A 314 0.57 -12.17 10.50
CA LEU A 314 0.59 -10.74 10.27
C LEU A 314 1.74 -10.07 11.05
N GLU A 315 1.95 -10.48 12.32
CA GLU A 315 3.08 -10.00 13.12
C GLU A 315 4.44 -10.41 12.52
N GLU A 316 4.59 -11.65 12.07
CA GLU A 316 5.80 -12.12 11.38
C GLU A 316 6.13 -11.26 10.14
N TYR A 317 5.10 -10.90 9.36
CA TYR A 317 5.29 -9.99 8.22
C TYR A 317 5.67 -8.57 8.65
N MET A 318 5.03 -8.02 9.68
CA MET A 318 5.34 -6.67 10.19
C MET A 318 6.74 -6.62 10.83
N ASP A 319 7.13 -7.65 11.57
CA ASP A 319 8.49 -7.75 12.13
C ASP A 319 9.52 -7.76 10.99
N TRP A 320 9.32 -8.59 9.96
CA TRP A 320 10.18 -8.59 8.77
C TRP A 320 10.23 -7.23 8.04
N LEU A 321 9.09 -6.57 7.87
CA LEU A 321 8.97 -5.29 7.16
C LEU A 321 9.78 -4.20 7.86
N TYR A 322 9.58 -4.04 9.17
CA TYR A 322 10.24 -2.96 9.93
C TYR A 322 11.68 -3.29 10.33
N ASP A 323 12.06 -4.57 10.39
CA ASP A 323 13.46 -4.98 10.48
C ASP A 323 14.22 -4.69 9.17
N SER A 324 13.58 -4.89 8.02
CA SER A 324 14.16 -4.64 6.69
C SER A 324 14.16 -3.16 6.31
N ALA A 325 13.20 -2.38 6.78
CA ALA A 325 12.99 -0.98 6.43
C ALA A 325 12.59 -0.16 7.68
N PRO A 326 13.51 0.02 8.66
CA PRO A 326 13.18 0.71 9.91
C PRO A 326 12.76 2.17 9.73
N GLU A 327 13.21 2.81 8.64
CA GLU A 327 12.89 4.21 8.32
C GLU A 327 11.60 4.37 7.48
N LEU A 328 10.86 3.28 7.27
CA LEU A 328 9.60 3.31 6.54
C LEU A 328 8.52 4.01 7.38
N ARG A 329 7.97 5.11 6.85
CA ARG A 329 6.96 5.91 7.58
C ARG A 329 5.60 5.24 7.57
N ASN A 330 4.93 5.18 8.72
CA ASN A 330 3.53 4.79 8.79
C ASN A 330 2.62 5.97 8.46
N LEU A 331 1.87 5.84 7.39
CA LEU A 331 1.02 6.88 6.82
C LEU A 331 -0.43 6.38 6.71
N THR A 332 -1.38 7.30 6.80
CA THR A 332 -2.75 7.02 6.34
C THR A 332 -2.77 7.02 4.81
N GLY A 333 -3.86 6.56 4.19
CA GLY A 333 -4.00 6.57 2.73
C GLY A 333 -3.86 7.98 2.14
N SER A 334 -4.44 9.01 2.78
CA SER A 334 -4.30 10.39 2.32
C SER A 334 -2.89 10.96 2.54
N GLU A 335 -2.20 10.59 3.62
CA GLU A 335 -0.80 10.97 3.84
C GLU A 335 0.13 10.30 2.81
N LEU A 336 -0.11 9.01 2.49
CA LEU A 336 0.63 8.31 1.44
C LEU A 336 0.38 8.93 0.07
N SER A 337 -0.84 9.43 -0.21
CA SER A 337 -1.11 10.20 -1.44
C SER A 337 -0.23 11.44 -1.55
N GLY A 338 -0.08 12.22 -0.48
CA GLY A 338 0.83 13.35 -0.47
C GLY A 338 2.30 12.95 -0.72
N ALA A 339 2.72 11.78 -0.24
CA ALA A 339 4.05 11.25 -0.53
C ALA A 339 4.20 10.84 -2.02
N ILE A 340 3.16 10.25 -2.62
CA ILE A 340 3.13 9.91 -4.06
C ILE A 340 3.15 11.16 -4.92
N GLU A 341 2.41 12.22 -4.55
CA GLU A 341 2.43 13.50 -5.26
C GLU A 341 3.84 14.12 -5.27
N ARG A 342 4.53 14.13 -4.12
CA ARG A 342 5.92 14.61 -4.03
C ARG A 342 6.87 13.78 -4.89
N TYR A 343 6.77 12.46 -4.77
CA TYR A 343 7.56 11.51 -5.55
C TYR A 343 7.37 11.69 -7.05
N GLY A 344 6.11 11.76 -7.50
CA GLY A 344 5.76 11.86 -8.92
C GLY A 344 6.15 13.20 -9.57
N ALA A 345 6.19 14.28 -8.79
CA ALA A 345 6.59 15.59 -9.27
C ALA A 345 8.11 15.77 -9.31
N LEU A 346 8.86 15.07 -8.44
CA LEU A 346 10.27 15.30 -8.19
C LEU A 346 11.14 14.91 -9.38
N THR A 347 12.00 15.84 -9.82
CA THR A 347 13.14 15.56 -10.68
C THR A 347 14.42 16.10 -10.04
N TYR A 348 15.58 15.60 -10.45
CA TYR A 348 16.83 16.04 -9.82
C TYR A 348 18.00 16.05 -10.79
N GLU A 349 18.93 16.96 -10.52
CA GLU A 349 20.28 16.96 -11.10
C GLU A 349 21.28 16.46 -10.06
N LYS A 350 22.23 15.62 -10.49
CA LYS A 350 23.29 15.07 -9.63
C LYS A 350 24.66 15.45 -10.14
N ASN A 351 25.50 16.01 -9.25
CA ASN A 351 26.91 16.25 -9.49
C ASN A 351 27.74 15.48 -8.46
N VAL A 352 28.66 14.62 -8.93
CA VAL A 352 29.53 13.82 -8.06
C VAL A 352 30.97 14.25 -8.29
N THR A 353 31.65 14.62 -7.19
CA THR A 353 33.07 14.97 -7.17
C THR A 353 33.82 13.97 -6.29
N ASP A 354 35.16 14.11 -6.22
CA ASP A 354 35.97 13.29 -5.30
C ASP A 354 35.61 13.53 -3.82
N LYS A 355 34.94 14.66 -3.49
CA LYS A 355 34.72 15.12 -2.12
C LYS A 355 33.24 15.27 -1.74
N SER A 356 32.35 15.28 -2.71
CA SER A 356 30.93 15.54 -2.45
C SER A 356 30.01 14.90 -3.48
N VAL A 357 28.77 14.66 -3.05
CA VAL A 357 27.59 14.44 -3.89
C VAL A 357 26.67 15.63 -3.69
N GLU A 358 26.37 16.31 -4.77
CA GLU A 358 25.50 17.49 -4.80
C GLU A 358 24.24 17.13 -5.57
N LEU A 359 23.08 17.38 -4.96
CA LEU A 359 21.77 17.16 -5.55
C LEU A 359 21.04 18.50 -5.61
N LYS A 360 20.47 18.82 -6.77
CA LYS A 360 19.53 19.90 -6.94
C LYS A 360 18.19 19.29 -7.32
N LEU A 361 17.17 19.54 -6.48
CA LEU A 361 15.84 18.95 -6.57
C LEU A 361 14.90 19.94 -7.23
N ASP A 362 14.45 19.61 -8.45
CA ASP A 362 13.45 20.43 -9.14
C ASP A 362 12.04 19.95 -8.75
N HIS A 363 11.08 20.87 -8.69
CA HIS A 363 9.70 20.64 -8.21
C HIS A 363 9.64 20.18 -6.74
N PHE A 364 10.68 20.47 -5.97
CA PHE A 364 10.67 20.28 -4.53
C PHE A 364 9.60 21.15 -3.87
N TYR A 365 8.79 20.56 -2.97
CA TYR A 365 7.71 21.30 -2.30
C TYR A 365 8.03 21.60 -0.84
N ASP A 366 8.16 20.57 0.00
CA ASP A 366 8.43 20.68 1.44
C ASP A 366 9.43 19.65 1.93
N GLU A 367 9.37 18.44 1.40
CA GLU A 367 10.28 17.33 1.68
C GLU A 367 10.40 16.42 0.45
N ALA A 368 11.48 15.66 0.38
CA ALA A 368 11.66 14.61 -0.61
C ALA A 368 12.47 13.44 -0.02
N TYR A 369 12.19 12.23 -0.50
CA TYR A 369 12.95 11.06 -0.12
C TYR A 369 13.67 10.47 -1.33
N LEU A 370 14.95 10.14 -1.17
CA LEU A 370 15.76 9.52 -2.21
C LEU A 370 16.59 8.37 -1.62
N MET A 371 16.70 7.27 -2.34
CA MET A 371 17.69 6.23 -2.05
C MET A 371 19.03 6.60 -2.65
N LEU A 372 20.08 6.45 -1.86
CA LEU A 372 21.47 6.64 -2.26
C LEU A 372 22.27 5.38 -2.01
N ARG A 373 22.94 4.89 -3.05
CA ARG A 373 23.90 3.80 -2.92
C ARG A 373 25.31 4.30 -3.17
N PHE A 374 26.18 4.18 -2.18
CA PHE A 374 27.59 4.57 -2.27
C PHE A 374 28.44 3.35 -2.66
N ASN A 375 28.60 3.13 -3.96
CA ASN A 375 29.49 2.09 -4.49
C ASN A 375 30.95 2.52 -4.49
N ASP A 376 31.21 3.84 -4.38
CA ASP A 376 32.54 4.44 -4.22
C ASP A 376 32.50 5.46 -3.07
N GLY A 377 33.41 5.29 -2.10
CA GLY A 377 33.46 6.10 -0.90
C GLY A 377 32.37 5.80 0.14
N ILE A 378 32.32 6.59 1.17
CA ILE A 378 31.29 6.57 2.22
C ILE A 378 30.75 7.97 2.47
N PRO A 379 29.46 8.12 2.82
CA PRO A 379 28.90 9.43 3.11
C PRO A 379 29.48 10.02 4.40
N GLY A 380 29.67 11.33 4.38
CA GLY A 380 30.06 12.14 5.52
C GLY A 380 28.94 13.06 5.99
N LYS A 381 29.27 14.34 6.25
CA LYS A 381 28.30 15.35 6.68
C LYS A 381 27.30 15.65 5.57
N VAL A 382 26.03 15.81 5.95
CA VAL A 382 24.94 16.20 5.06
C VAL A 382 24.50 17.63 5.37
N THR A 383 24.21 18.38 4.33
CA THR A 383 23.59 19.72 4.39
C THR A 383 22.36 19.72 3.48
N GLY A 384 21.25 20.29 3.93
CA GLY A 384 19.99 20.32 3.19
C GLY A 384 19.09 19.10 3.43
N GLY A 385 19.50 18.17 4.33
CA GLY A 385 18.71 17.00 4.67
C GLY A 385 19.39 16.15 5.75
N GLU A 386 18.83 14.97 5.96
CA GLU A 386 19.34 13.92 6.86
C GLU A 386 19.53 12.64 6.07
N LEU A 387 20.54 11.84 6.41
CA LEU A 387 20.86 10.60 5.73
C LEU A 387 20.87 9.45 6.73
N GLU A 388 19.96 8.50 6.55
CA GLU A 388 19.80 7.32 7.37
C GLU A 388 20.41 6.10 6.68
N HIS A 389 21.10 5.24 7.43
CA HIS A 389 21.67 4.01 6.91
C HIS A 389 20.61 2.91 6.85
N VAL A 390 20.34 2.38 5.65
CA VAL A 390 19.37 1.30 5.47
C VAL A 390 20.06 -0.06 5.61
N THR A 391 21.01 -0.37 4.72
CA THR A 391 21.78 -1.62 4.77
C THR A 391 23.02 -1.54 3.87
N GLY A 392 24.14 -2.15 4.30
CA GLY A 392 25.37 -2.19 3.49
C GLY A 392 25.83 -0.77 3.10
N ASN A 393 25.79 -0.45 1.81
CA ASN A 393 26.12 0.85 1.25
C ASN A 393 24.89 1.65 0.77
N LEU A 394 23.69 1.26 1.19
CA LEU A 394 22.40 1.88 0.86
C LEU A 394 21.94 2.78 1.99
N TYR A 395 21.55 4.00 1.64
CA TYR A 395 21.10 5.04 2.54
C TYR A 395 19.79 5.66 2.05
N LEU A 396 18.96 6.10 2.98
CA LEU A 396 17.77 6.91 2.72
C LEU A 396 18.09 8.37 3.04
N LEU A 397 17.96 9.25 2.07
CA LEU A 397 18.03 10.69 2.24
C LEU A 397 16.62 11.26 2.46
N HIS A 398 16.43 11.95 3.57
CA HIS A 398 15.31 12.87 3.78
C HIS A 398 15.80 14.30 3.48
N ALA A 399 15.49 14.80 2.31
CA ALA A 399 15.79 16.18 1.90
C ALA A 399 14.72 17.13 2.45
N VAL A 400 15.18 18.21 3.10
CA VAL A 400 14.33 19.29 3.64
C VAL A 400 14.61 20.62 2.93
N ASN A 401 15.50 20.62 1.95
CA ASN A 401 15.81 21.72 1.04
C ASN A 401 15.94 21.18 -0.39
N ASP A 402 15.76 22.05 -1.36
CA ASP A 402 15.93 21.78 -2.80
C ASP A 402 17.40 21.61 -3.23
N GLU A 403 18.35 22.02 -2.39
CA GLU A 403 19.78 21.81 -2.57
C GLU A 403 20.32 20.94 -1.42
N VAL A 404 20.91 19.80 -1.77
CA VAL A 404 21.50 18.88 -0.80
C VAL A 404 22.95 18.62 -1.17
N THR A 405 23.83 18.70 -0.18
CA THR A 405 25.24 18.34 -0.31
C THR A 405 25.63 17.30 0.72
N ILE A 406 26.23 16.21 0.25
CA ILE A 406 26.74 15.12 1.08
C ILE A 406 28.24 15.05 0.88
N GLU A 407 29.01 15.18 1.97
CA GLU A 407 30.47 14.94 1.92
C GLU A 407 30.76 13.49 1.57
N LYS A 408 31.76 13.26 0.72
CA LYS A 408 32.27 11.94 0.36
C LYS A 408 33.63 11.74 1.00
N LYS A 409 33.83 10.60 1.69
CA LYS A 409 35.08 10.21 2.37
C LYS A 409 35.68 8.98 1.73
#